data_c1fb1b07958285cba72c0bc90418b21e
#
_entry.id   c1fb1b07958285cba72c0bc90418b21e
#
_cell.length_a   1.000
_cell.length_b   1.000
_cell.length_c   1.000
_cell.angle_alpha   90.00
_cell.angle_beta   90.00
_cell.angle_gamma   90.00
#
_symmetry.space_group_name_H-M   'P 1'
#
loop_
_entity.id
_entity.type
_entity.pdbx_description
1 polymer ?
#
loop_
_entity_poly.entity_id
_entity_poly.type
_entity_poly.pdbx_seq_one_letter_code
_entity_poly.pdbx_strand_id
1 'polypeptide(L)'
;MKQLTYLCILFLLSCGKDEDTLPLITNELLGKWQLEATKISPGDIVENWTTVMNGPIFEFKSNGSYTHNEKACGGIVNGIYSTNESVLTLRYHCENNAIETNFNMSFSEGRLILSNVGCIEECSYKYRKME
;
A
#
# COMPACT_ATOMS: atom_id res chain seq x y z
N MET A 1 11.04 54.09 -48.70
CA MET A 1 10.27 53.77 -47.53
C MET A 1 10.08 52.27 -47.53
N LYS A 2 10.92 51.59 -46.78
CA LYS A 2 10.86 50.13 -46.65
C LYS A 2 10.43 49.79 -45.21
N GLN A 3 9.22 49.35 -45.08
CA GLN A 3 8.71 48.82 -43.83
C GLN A 3 9.29 47.44 -43.57
N LEU A 4 10.14 47.32 -42.56
CA LEU A 4 10.73 46.07 -42.11
C LEU A 4 9.78 45.42 -41.07
N THR A 5 9.02 44.45 -41.53
CA THR A 5 8.11 43.68 -40.69
C THR A 5 8.93 42.68 -39.90
N TYR A 6 9.16 42.95 -38.60
CA TYR A 6 9.73 41.98 -37.66
C TYR A 6 8.69 40.92 -37.31
N LEU A 7 8.89 39.72 -37.85
CA LEU A 7 8.14 38.52 -37.49
C LEU A 7 8.72 37.97 -36.20
N CYS A 8 8.11 38.30 -35.07
CA CYS A 8 8.41 37.66 -33.77
C CYS A 8 7.91 36.22 -33.78
N ILE A 9 8.80 35.26 -34.00
CA ILE A 9 8.55 33.86 -33.80
C ILE A 9 8.64 33.58 -32.30
N LEU A 10 7.48 33.51 -31.66
CA LEU A 10 7.34 33.01 -30.29
C LEU A 10 7.53 31.50 -30.26
N PHE A 11 8.74 31.07 -29.95
CA PHE A 11 8.97 29.68 -29.53
C PHE A 11 8.30 29.44 -28.20
N LEU A 12 7.11 28.85 -28.24
CA LEU A 12 6.49 28.24 -27.06
C LEU A 12 7.30 26.99 -26.74
N LEU A 13 8.26 27.13 -25.81
CA LEU A 13 8.87 26.01 -25.11
C LEU A 13 7.77 25.38 -24.23
N SER A 14 7.05 24.41 -24.80
CA SER A 14 6.24 23.50 -24.02
C SER A 14 7.19 22.63 -23.21
N CYS A 15 7.48 23.03 -21.98
CA CYS A 15 7.99 22.13 -20.97
C CYS A 15 6.88 21.12 -20.67
N GLY A 16 6.95 19.97 -21.31
CA GLY A 16 6.25 18.78 -20.85
C GLY A 16 6.82 18.46 -19.48
N LYS A 17 6.08 18.75 -18.41
CA LYS A 17 6.30 18.11 -17.11
C LYS A 17 5.88 16.66 -17.32
N ASP A 18 6.85 15.78 -17.39
CA ASP A 18 6.63 14.40 -17.02
C ASP A 18 6.23 14.43 -15.53
N GLU A 19 4.93 14.42 -15.28
CA GLU A 19 4.45 14.10 -13.96
C GLU A 19 4.82 12.63 -13.73
N ASP A 20 5.96 12.43 -13.05
CA ASP A 20 6.21 11.19 -12.34
C ASP A 20 5.01 11.02 -11.41
N THR A 21 4.06 10.19 -11.84
CA THR A 21 2.94 9.77 -11.02
C THR A 21 3.54 8.93 -9.89
N LEU A 22 3.94 9.63 -8.83
CA LEU A 22 4.21 8.98 -7.56
C LEU A 22 2.99 8.14 -7.20
N PRO A 23 3.17 6.87 -6.82
CA PRO A 23 2.05 6.02 -6.42
C PRO A 23 1.23 6.77 -5.38
N LEU A 24 -0.09 6.87 -5.62
CA LEU A 24 -1.03 7.55 -4.71
C LEU A 24 -0.96 6.86 -3.35
N ILE A 25 -0.18 7.46 -2.46
CA ILE A 25 -0.16 7.06 -1.05
C ILE A 25 -1.40 7.67 -0.45
N THR A 26 -2.37 6.84 -0.08
CA THR A 26 -3.55 7.34 0.62
C THR A 26 -3.13 7.78 2.02
N ASN A 27 -3.36 9.05 2.36
CA ASN A 27 -3.05 9.58 3.69
C ASN A 27 -3.73 8.78 4.82
N GLU A 28 -4.81 8.11 4.49
CA GLU A 28 -5.58 7.26 5.40
C GLU A 28 -4.78 6.05 5.88
N LEU A 29 -3.92 5.47 5.00
CA LEU A 29 -3.07 4.33 5.31
C LEU A 29 -1.93 4.68 6.28
N LEU A 30 -1.45 5.93 6.29
CA LEU A 30 -0.28 6.31 7.07
C LEU A 30 -0.46 6.08 8.57
N GLY A 31 0.61 5.63 9.22
CA GLY A 31 0.68 5.40 10.67
C GLY A 31 0.77 3.93 11.04
N LYS A 32 0.46 3.63 12.30
CA LYS A 32 0.58 2.29 12.88
C LYS A 32 -0.77 1.58 12.92
N TRP A 33 -0.76 0.32 12.50
CA TRP A 33 -1.93 -0.53 12.44
C TRP A 33 -1.65 -1.87 13.08
N GLN A 34 -2.40 -2.23 14.13
CA GLN A 34 -2.28 -3.50 14.82
C GLN A 34 -3.34 -4.47 14.34
N LEU A 35 -2.94 -5.68 13.97
CA LEU A 35 -3.86 -6.77 13.64
C LEU A 35 -4.74 -7.08 14.85
N GLU A 36 -6.07 -7.00 14.70
CA GLU A 36 -7.04 -7.30 15.73
C GLU A 36 -7.90 -8.53 15.42
N ALA A 37 -8.05 -8.89 14.15
CA ALA A 37 -8.82 -10.06 13.75
C ALA A 37 -8.39 -10.59 12.37
N THR A 38 -8.60 -11.89 12.18
CA THR A 38 -8.42 -12.56 10.89
C THR A 38 -9.71 -13.25 10.48
N LYS A 39 -9.90 -13.37 9.18
CA LYS A 39 -10.97 -14.16 8.57
C LYS A 39 -10.34 -15.02 7.49
N ILE A 40 -10.14 -16.29 7.80
CA ILE A 40 -9.50 -17.26 6.90
C ILE A 40 -10.50 -18.39 6.70
N SER A 41 -10.94 -18.61 5.48
CA SER A 41 -11.92 -19.64 5.14
C SER A 41 -11.19 -20.83 4.49
N PRO A 42 -11.23 -22.02 5.10
CA PRO A 42 -10.70 -23.23 4.48
C PRO A 42 -11.80 -23.93 3.65
N GLY A 43 -12.27 -23.34 2.57
CA GLY A 43 -13.32 -23.88 1.72
C GLY A 43 -14.69 -23.21 1.86
N ASP A 44 -15.77 -23.95 1.52
CA ASP A 44 -17.15 -23.42 1.44
C ASP A 44 -17.78 -22.92 2.76
N ILE A 45 -17.00 -22.87 3.84
CA ILE A 45 -17.48 -22.42 5.15
C ILE A 45 -17.31 -20.91 5.25
N VAL A 46 -18.40 -20.17 5.44
CA VAL A 46 -18.34 -18.75 5.78
C VAL A 46 -17.83 -18.60 7.21
N GLU A 47 -16.56 -18.33 7.34
CA GLU A 47 -15.91 -18.07 8.62
C GLU A 47 -16.27 -16.68 9.14
N ASN A 48 -16.40 -16.55 10.44
CA ASN A 48 -16.49 -15.27 11.14
C ASN A 48 -15.09 -14.71 11.43
N TRP A 49 -15.02 -13.42 11.75
CA TRP A 49 -13.79 -12.83 12.23
C TRP A 49 -13.33 -13.48 13.53
N THR A 50 -12.10 -13.98 13.55
CA THR A 50 -11.43 -14.52 14.73
C THR A 50 -10.54 -13.46 15.33
N THR A 51 -10.75 -13.12 16.60
CA THR A 51 -9.96 -12.11 17.32
C THR A 51 -8.51 -12.56 17.49
N VAL A 52 -7.57 -11.63 17.25
CA VAL A 52 -6.15 -11.82 17.48
C VAL A 52 -5.69 -10.93 18.63
N MET A 53 -5.16 -11.55 19.67
CA MET A 53 -4.60 -10.84 20.82
C MET A 53 -3.14 -10.47 20.54
N ASN A 54 -2.77 -9.20 20.76
CA ASN A 54 -1.41 -8.70 20.53
C ASN A 54 -0.85 -9.03 19.14
N GLY A 55 -1.68 -8.83 18.11
CA GLY A 55 -1.31 -9.11 16.74
C GLY A 55 -0.15 -8.25 16.25
N PRO A 56 0.51 -8.65 15.15
CA PRO A 56 1.60 -7.91 14.55
C PRO A 56 1.16 -6.50 14.12
N ILE A 57 2.15 -5.62 14.05
CA ILE A 57 1.96 -4.19 13.74
C ILE A 57 2.58 -3.90 12.39
N PHE A 58 1.83 -3.24 11.52
CA PHE A 58 2.32 -2.50 10.38
C PHE A 58 2.54 -1.04 10.75
N GLU A 59 3.61 -0.44 10.24
CA GLU A 59 3.80 1.01 10.26
C GLU A 59 4.07 1.49 8.84
N PHE A 60 3.14 2.26 8.26
CA PHE A 60 3.27 2.86 6.93
C PHE A 60 3.74 4.30 7.05
N LYS A 61 4.83 4.63 6.35
CA LYS A 61 5.45 5.96 6.37
C LYS A 61 5.19 6.72 5.08
N SER A 62 5.18 8.04 5.15
CA SER A 62 4.89 8.91 4.00
C SER A 62 5.91 8.83 2.86
N ASN A 63 7.10 8.30 3.12
CA ASN A 63 8.15 8.09 2.12
C ASN A 63 7.98 6.79 1.31
N GLY A 64 6.87 6.05 1.47
CA GLY A 64 6.64 4.78 0.78
C GLY A 64 7.32 3.57 1.42
N SER A 65 7.95 3.73 2.58
CA SER A 65 8.48 2.59 3.35
C SER A 65 7.48 2.12 4.40
N TYR A 66 7.60 0.86 4.79
CA TYR A 66 6.84 0.30 5.90
C TYR A 66 7.69 -0.67 6.71
N THR A 67 7.23 -0.93 7.92
CA THR A 67 7.77 -2.00 8.77
C THR A 67 6.65 -2.91 9.25
N HIS A 68 6.93 -4.18 9.45
CA HIS A 68 6.03 -5.09 10.13
C HIS A 68 6.79 -6.21 10.84
N ASN A 69 6.14 -6.85 11.81
CA ASN A 69 6.66 -8.02 12.49
C ASN A 69 6.36 -9.28 11.67
N GLU A 70 7.41 -9.95 11.19
CA GLU A 70 7.30 -11.22 10.46
C GLU A 70 8.21 -12.26 11.12
N LYS A 71 7.62 -13.17 11.88
CA LYS A 71 8.37 -14.18 12.64
C LYS A 71 9.17 -15.11 11.73
N ALA A 72 8.62 -15.44 10.56
CA ALA A 72 9.28 -16.29 9.59
C ALA A 72 10.56 -15.64 9.02
N CYS A 73 10.65 -14.31 9.08
CA CYS A 73 11.81 -13.54 8.62
C CYS A 73 12.72 -13.07 9.77
N GLY A 74 12.56 -13.65 10.96
CA GLY A 74 13.42 -13.34 12.10
C GLY A 74 13.03 -12.09 12.90
N GLY A 75 11.88 -11.51 12.67
CA GLY A 75 11.36 -10.40 13.47
C GLY A 75 10.83 -9.22 12.66
N ILE A 76 11.41 -8.03 12.84
CA ILE A 76 10.96 -6.83 12.12
C ILE A 76 11.55 -6.81 10.72
N VAL A 77 10.70 -6.74 9.71
CA VAL A 77 11.09 -6.49 8.31
C VAL A 77 10.82 -5.04 7.93
N ASN A 78 11.69 -4.54 7.06
CA ASN A 78 11.54 -3.25 6.42
C ASN A 78 11.27 -3.48 4.94
N GLY A 79 10.27 -2.80 4.41
CA GLY A 79 9.89 -2.92 3.01
C GLY A 79 9.45 -1.60 2.41
N ILE A 80 9.08 -1.66 1.16
CA ILE A 80 8.44 -0.56 0.44
C ILE A 80 7.02 -0.96 0.08
N TYR A 81 6.12 0.00 0.04
CA TYR A 81 4.76 -0.21 -0.38
C TYR A 81 4.36 0.76 -1.48
N SER A 82 3.40 0.35 -2.26
CA SER A 82 2.71 1.21 -3.22
C SER A 82 1.22 0.91 -3.20
N THR A 83 0.42 1.90 -3.54
CA THR A 83 -1.03 1.75 -3.69
C THR A 83 -1.44 2.13 -5.10
N ASN A 84 -2.34 1.35 -5.68
CA ASN A 84 -2.98 1.66 -6.94
C ASN A 84 -4.48 1.40 -6.74
N GLU A 85 -5.27 2.49 -6.70
CA GLU A 85 -6.68 2.45 -6.33
C GLU A 85 -6.87 1.76 -4.96
N SER A 86 -7.51 0.59 -4.94
CA SER A 86 -7.73 -0.21 -3.73
C SER A 86 -6.73 -1.35 -3.55
N VAL A 87 -5.68 -1.42 -4.36
CA VAL A 87 -4.66 -2.47 -4.24
C VAL A 87 -3.43 -1.92 -3.52
N LEU A 88 -3.06 -2.57 -2.42
CA LEU A 88 -1.82 -2.35 -1.69
C LEU A 88 -0.82 -3.42 -2.09
N THR A 89 0.33 -3.01 -2.60
CA THR A 89 1.47 -3.90 -2.91
C THR A 89 2.55 -3.71 -1.87
N LEU A 90 2.97 -4.78 -1.23
CA LEU A 90 4.08 -4.83 -0.27
C LEU A 90 5.27 -5.57 -0.87
N ARG A 91 6.47 -4.97 -0.79
CA ARG A 91 7.72 -5.59 -1.23
C ARG A 91 8.74 -5.55 -0.10
N TYR A 92 9.32 -6.68 0.21
CA TYR A 92 10.36 -6.80 1.23
C TYR A 92 11.30 -7.97 0.93
N HIS A 93 12.37 -8.08 1.70
CA HIS A 93 13.27 -9.23 1.66
C HIS A 93 13.12 -10.04 2.93
N CYS A 94 13.02 -11.34 2.79
CA CYS A 94 13.03 -12.30 3.87
C CYS A 94 14.22 -13.24 3.65
N GLU A 95 15.22 -13.14 4.51
CA GLU A 95 16.52 -13.76 4.29
C GLU A 95 17.13 -13.31 2.94
N ASN A 96 17.25 -14.22 1.97
CA ASN A 96 17.77 -13.92 0.63
C ASN A 96 16.69 -13.86 -0.46
N ASN A 97 15.40 -13.94 -0.06
CA ASN A 97 14.28 -13.96 -0.99
C ASN A 97 13.58 -12.60 -1.05
N ALA A 98 13.36 -12.09 -2.26
CA ALA A 98 12.48 -10.97 -2.49
C ALA A 98 11.02 -11.46 -2.46
N ILE A 99 10.22 -10.83 -1.62
CA ILE A 99 8.79 -11.14 -1.44
C ILE A 99 7.97 -9.96 -1.97
N GLU A 100 6.96 -10.27 -2.76
CA GLU A 100 5.93 -9.32 -3.16
C GLU A 100 4.55 -9.90 -2.81
N THR A 101 3.72 -9.11 -2.14
CA THR A 101 2.36 -9.52 -1.78
C THR A 101 1.38 -8.40 -2.12
N ASN A 102 0.25 -8.75 -2.72
CA ASN A 102 -0.81 -7.84 -3.10
C ASN A 102 -2.05 -8.08 -2.25
N PHE A 103 -2.64 -6.99 -1.77
CA PHE A 103 -3.86 -7.00 -0.99
C PHE A 103 -4.90 -6.07 -1.63
N ASN A 104 -6.15 -6.50 -1.68
CA ASN A 104 -7.26 -5.58 -1.79
C ASN A 104 -7.40 -4.87 -0.45
N MET A 105 -7.40 -3.54 -0.47
CA MET A 105 -7.41 -2.68 0.70
C MET A 105 -8.74 -1.93 0.78
N SER A 106 -9.34 -1.93 1.96
CA SER A 106 -10.51 -1.10 2.26
C SER A 106 -10.46 -0.56 3.68
N PHE A 107 -11.18 0.54 3.90
CA PHE A 107 -11.37 1.12 5.23
C PHE A 107 -12.85 1.04 5.60
N SER A 108 -13.12 0.57 6.80
CA SER A 108 -14.48 0.45 7.33
C SER A 108 -14.47 0.69 8.83
N GLU A 109 -15.29 1.63 9.30
CA GLU A 109 -15.42 1.96 10.73
C GLU A 109 -14.07 2.27 11.42
N GLY A 110 -13.17 2.97 10.73
CA GLY A 110 -11.82 3.29 11.23
C GLY A 110 -10.87 2.09 11.31
N ARG A 111 -11.21 1.00 10.65
CA ARG A 111 -10.37 -0.20 10.50
C ARG A 111 -9.83 -0.31 9.08
N LEU A 112 -8.58 -0.74 8.97
CA LEU A 112 -7.97 -1.16 7.73
C LEU A 112 -8.25 -2.65 7.53
N ILE A 113 -8.82 -3.02 6.39
CA ILE A 113 -9.05 -4.41 6.00
C ILE A 113 -8.18 -4.71 4.79
N LEU A 114 -7.34 -5.75 4.91
CA LEU A 114 -6.49 -6.25 3.85
C LEU A 114 -6.92 -7.67 3.49
N SER A 115 -7.30 -7.90 2.24
CA SER A 115 -7.64 -9.22 1.71
C SER A 115 -6.58 -9.66 0.72
N ASN A 116 -5.90 -10.78 0.98
CA ASN A 116 -4.80 -11.26 0.16
C ASN A 116 -5.31 -11.72 -1.21
N VAL A 117 -4.80 -11.12 -2.28
CA VAL A 117 -5.17 -11.45 -3.67
C VAL A 117 -4.71 -12.85 -4.08
N GLY A 118 -3.65 -13.36 -3.47
CA GLY A 118 -3.10 -14.69 -3.74
C GLY A 118 -3.82 -15.85 -3.06
N CYS A 119 -4.77 -15.59 -2.16
CA CYS A 119 -5.59 -16.65 -1.56
C CYS A 119 -6.66 -17.13 -2.54
N ILE A 120 -6.78 -18.45 -2.69
CA ILE A 120 -7.85 -19.09 -3.48
C ILE A 120 -9.21 -18.88 -2.80
N GLU A 121 -9.20 -18.83 -1.47
CA GLU A 121 -10.34 -18.60 -0.61
C GLU A 121 -10.18 -17.26 0.12
N GLU A 122 -11.00 -16.98 1.13
CA GLU A 122 -10.89 -15.72 1.85
C GLU A 122 -9.73 -15.74 2.85
N CYS A 123 -8.78 -14.80 2.69
CA CYS A 123 -7.71 -14.50 3.64
C CYS A 123 -7.74 -13.00 3.93
N SER A 124 -8.56 -12.59 4.88
CA SER A 124 -8.74 -11.20 5.24
C SER A 124 -8.21 -10.92 6.63
N TYR A 125 -7.63 -9.74 6.77
CA TYR A 125 -6.96 -9.28 7.98
C TYR A 125 -7.53 -7.91 8.36
N LYS A 126 -7.96 -7.75 9.60
CA LYS A 126 -8.53 -6.51 10.12
C LYS A 126 -7.56 -5.88 11.11
N TYR A 127 -7.24 -4.62 10.87
CA TYR A 127 -6.32 -3.85 11.68
C TYR A 127 -7.01 -2.65 12.29
N ARG A 128 -6.67 -2.37 13.55
CA ARG A 128 -7.04 -1.12 14.22
C ARG A 128 -5.89 -0.12 14.14
N LYS A 129 -6.23 1.15 13.99
CA LYS A 129 -5.23 2.22 14.05
C LYS A 129 -4.74 2.38 15.48
N MET A 130 -3.45 2.54 15.64
CA MET A 130 -2.83 2.86 16.94
C MET A 130 -2.65 4.39 17.02
N GLU A 131 -2.87 4.93 18.20
CA GLU A 131 -2.59 6.34 18.52
C GLU A 131 -1.09 6.60 18.67
#